data_fd76c710622a9f41265d96f17d7f08d2
#
_entry.id   fd76c710622a9f41265d96f17d7f08d2
#
_cell.length_a   1.000
_cell.length_b   1.000
_cell.length_c   1.000
_cell.angle_alpha   90.00
_cell.angle_beta   90.00
_cell.angle_gamma   90.00
#
_symmetry.space_group_name_H-M   'P 1'
#
loop_
_entity.id
_entity.type
_entity.pdbx_description
1 polymer ?
#
loop_
_entity_poly.entity_id
_entity_poly.type
_entity_poly.pdbx_seq_one_letter_code
_entity_poly.pdbx_strand_id
1 'polypeptide(L)'
;MIIPITLREANEFIVRRHRHLGKAAGCKFALGLADEKRGLIGVAVCGRPVSRYYNNGETLEICRVCTDGTYNACSMLYGACVRVGKAMGYKRIITYTLESEHGSSVKAANFKYDGIAGGLVWSGKRRNDALPAEMKKRWVFYCK
;
A
#
# COMPACT_ATOMS: atom_id res chain seq x y z
N MET A 1 -10.72 -4.27 13.92
CA MET A 1 -11.64 -3.20 13.46
C MET A 1 -10.87 -2.12 12.73
N ILE A 2 -11.37 -1.74 11.58
CA ILE A 2 -10.75 -0.65 10.81
C ILE A 2 -11.07 0.69 11.46
N ILE A 3 -10.04 1.51 11.66
CA ILE A 3 -10.19 2.83 12.29
C ILE A 3 -9.48 3.90 11.44
N PRO A 4 -9.93 5.15 11.51
CA PRO A 4 -9.20 6.25 10.89
C PRO A 4 -7.95 6.56 11.71
N ILE A 5 -6.86 6.85 11.03
CA ILE A 5 -5.62 7.28 11.67
C ILE A 5 -4.99 8.39 10.84
N THR A 6 -4.06 9.12 11.44
CA THR A 6 -3.29 10.12 10.71
C THR A 6 -2.10 9.49 9.99
N LEU A 7 -1.55 10.19 9.02
CA LEU A 7 -0.32 9.76 8.36
C LEU A 7 0.82 9.64 9.38
N ARG A 8 0.87 10.53 10.36
CA ARG A 8 1.86 10.49 11.42
C ARG A 8 1.80 9.18 12.19
N GLU A 9 0.60 8.78 12.60
CA GLU A 9 0.39 7.52 13.31
C GLU A 9 0.77 6.32 12.46
N ALA A 10 0.42 6.34 11.17
CA ALA A 10 0.80 5.28 10.25
C ALA A 10 2.32 5.18 10.11
N ASN A 11 2.99 6.30 9.94
CA ASN A 11 4.44 6.33 9.80
C ASN A 11 5.16 5.87 11.07
N GLU A 12 4.64 6.22 12.24
CA GLU A 12 5.20 5.74 13.51
C GLU A 12 5.14 4.21 13.58
N PHE A 13 4.03 3.63 13.16
CA PHE A 13 3.89 2.18 13.13
C PHE A 13 4.88 1.55 12.13
N ILE A 14 4.98 2.11 10.93
CA ILE A 14 5.88 1.60 9.88
C ILE A 14 7.33 1.62 10.34
N VAL A 15 7.76 2.72 10.95
CA VAL A 15 9.14 2.85 11.43
C VAL A 15 9.45 1.82 12.52
N ARG A 16 8.52 1.61 13.45
CA ARG A 16 8.71 0.61 14.50
C ARG A 16 8.86 -0.82 13.96
N ARG A 17 8.27 -1.10 12.79
CA ARG A 17 8.33 -2.42 12.17
C ARG A 17 9.51 -2.58 11.21
N HIS A 18 10.30 -1.53 11.01
CA HIS A 18 11.48 -1.56 10.13
C HIS A 18 11.18 -2.09 8.73
N ARG A 19 10.05 -1.66 8.15
CA ARG A 19 9.68 -2.07 6.80
C ARG A 19 10.63 -1.46 5.78
N HIS A 20 10.88 -2.20 4.71
CA HIS A 20 11.85 -1.82 3.68
C HIS A 20 11.52 -0.50 2.96
N LEU A 21 10.25 -0.13 2.87
CA LEU A 21 9.87 1.11 2.20
C LEU A 21 9.92 2.34 3.11
N GLY A 22 9.95 2.15 4.43
CA GLY A 22 9.98 3.24 5.38
C GLY A 22 8.74 4.13 5.34
N LYS A 23 8.89 5.35 5.82
CA LYS A 23 7.79 6.32 5.91
C LYS A 23 7.21 6.68 4.55
N ALA A 24 5.90 6.95 4.51
CA ALA A 24 5.25 7.57 3.38
C ALA A 24 5.38 9.09 3.49
N ALA A 25 5.67 9.76 2.37
CA ALA A 25 5.87 11.21 2.35
C ALA A 25 4.57 12.01 2.42
N GLY A 26 3.47 11.42 1.95
CA GLY A 26 2.16 12.05 1.96
C GLY A 26 1.08 11.03 1.68
N CYS A 27 -0.17 11.44 1.82
CA CYS A 27 -1.29 10.53 1.55
C CYS A 27 -2.58 11.30 1.30
N LYS A 28 -3.57 10.60 0.76
CA LYS A 28 -4.96 11.06 0.75
C LYS A 28 -5.67 10.61 2.00
N PHE A 29 -5.39 9.41 2.45
CA PHE A 29 -5.90 8.90 3.73
C PHE A 29 -5.03 7.77 4.24
N ALA A 30 -5.16 7.50 5.53
CA ALA A 30 -4.53 6.35 6.16
C ALA A 30 -5.56 5.60 6.99
N LEU A 31 -5.42 4.29 7.04
CA LEU A 31 -6.31 3.42 7.80
C LEU A 31 -5.50 2.61 8.80
N GLY A 32 -6.09 2.37 9.97
CA GLY A 32 -5.53 1.46 10.94
C GLY A 32 -6.41 0.23 11.12
N LEU A 33 -5.80 -0.86 11.50
CA LEU A 33 -6.48 -2.06 11.94
C LEU A 33 -6.18 -2.21 13.43
N ALA A 34 -7.21 -2.15 14.25
CA ALA A 34 -7.07 -2.19 15.70
C ALA A 34 -7.64 -3.48 16.28
N ASP A 35 -6.93 -4.01 17.26
CA ASP A 35 -7.37 -5.13 18.09
C ASP A 35 -7.70 -4.59 19.47
N GLU A 36 -8.79 -5.03 20.06
CA GLU A 36 -9.25 -4.55 21.38
C GLU A 36 -8.19 -4.69 22.47
N LYS A 37 -7.40 -5.75 22.41
CA LYS A 37 -6.40 -6.02 23.47
C LYS A 37 -5.03 -5.48 23.16
N ARG A 38 -4.65 -5.43 21.88
CA ARG A 38 -3.29 -5.08 21.47
C ARG A 38 -3.16 -3.67 20.89
N GLY A 39 -4.29 -3.01 20.63
CA GLY A 39 -4.28 -1.71 20.01
C GLY A 39 -4.02 -1.82 18.49
N LEU A 40 -3.23 -0.92 17.97
CA LEU A 40 -2.98 -0.87 16.52
C LEU A 40 -2.08 -2.03 16.09
N ILE A 41 -2.59 -2.89 15.21
CA ILE A 41 -1.86 -4.05 14.70
C ILE A 41 -1.49 -3.96 13.23
N GLY A 42 -2.01 -2.97 12.53
CA GLY A 42 -1.66 -2.76 11.14
C GLY A 42 -2.09 -1.40 10.65
N VAL A 43 -1.45 -0.95 9.56
CA VAL A 43 -1.75 0.34 8.94
C VAL A 43 -1.70 0.22 7.43
N ALA A 44 -2.48 1.06 6.75
CA ALA A 44 -2.41 1.22 5.30
C ALA A 44 -2.39 2.71 4.98
N VAL A 45 -1.61 3.08 3.97
CA VAL A 45 -1.51 4.46 3.51
C VAL A 45 -1.83 4.49 2.03
N CYS A 46 -2.77 5.33 1.63
CA CYS A 46 -3.22 5.46 0.26
C CYS A 46 -3.07 6.89 -0.24
N GLY A 47 -2.72 7.04 -1.50
CA GLY A 47 -2.51 8.36 -2.07
C GLY A 47 -2.50 8.35 -3.58
N ARG A 48 -1.96 9.42 -4.15
CA ARG A 48 -1.80 9.53 -5.60
C ARG A 48 -0.77 8.52 -6.09
N PRO A 49 -1.01 7.91 -7.26
CA PRO A 49 0.00 7.05 -7.86
C PRO A 49 1.32 7.79 -8.08
N VAL A 50 2.41 7.14 -7.76
CA VAL A 50 3.75 7.64 -8.04
C VAL A 50 4.00 7.66 -9.54
N SER A 51 3.46 6.66 -10.24
CA SER A 51 3.58 6.57 -11.69
C SER A 51 2.77 7.69 -12.35
N ARG A 52 3.44 8.44 -13.21
CA ARG A 52 2.82 9.50 -13.99
C ARG A 52 1.66 8.99 -14.82
N TYR A 53 1.80 7.80 -15.37
CA TYR A 53 0.77 7.16 -16.19
C TYR A 53 -0.54 6.94 -15.43
N TYR A 54 -0.45 6.56 -14.16
CA TYR A 54 -1.63 6.29 -13.35
C TYR A 54 -2.13 7.49 -12.55
N ASN A 55 -1.39 8.58 -12.53
CA ASN A 55 -1.78 9.78 -11.80
C ASN A 55 -2.78 10.60 -12.64
N ASN A 56 -3.94 10.03 -12.88
CA ASN A 56 -4.95 10.56 -13.79
C ASN A 56 -6.25 10.98 -13.10
N GLY A 57 -6.27 11.03 -11.78
CA GLY A 57 -7.46 11.37 -10.99
C GLY A 57 -8.44 10.24 -10.80
N GLU A 58 -8.28 9.13 -11.49
CA GLU A 58 -9.19 7.97 -11.44
C GLU A 58 -8.57 6.78 -10.71
N THR A 59 -7.29 6.86 -10.40
CA THR A 59 -6.54 5.76 -9.81
C THR A 59 -6.03 6.14 -8.43
N LEU A 60 -6.25 5.24 -7.48
CA LEU A 60 -5.72 5.35 -6.12
C LEU A 60 -4.57 4.35 -5.98
N GLU A 61 -3.50 4.74 -5.34
CA GLU A 61 -2.43 3.80 -5.02
C GLU A 61 -2.40 3.50 -3.53
N ILE A 62 -2.34 2.22 -3.17
CA ILE A 62 -2.05 1.81 -1.81
C ILE A 62 -0.52 1.81 -1.69
N CYS A 63 0.01 2.83 -1.03
CA CYS A 63 1.45 3.10 -0.98
C CYS A 63 2.18 2.25 0.05
N ARG A 64 1.52 1.98 1.17
CA ARG A 64 2.10 1.22 2.28
C ARG A 64 1.04 0.37 2.93
N VAL A 65 1.38 -0.89 3.22
CA VAL A 65 0.62 -1.74 4.13
C VAL A 65 1.65 -2.39 5.05
N CYS A 66 1.46 -2.23 6.33
CA CYS A 66 2.38 -2.76 7.34
C CYS A 66 1.58 -3.31 8.51
N THR A 67 1.90 -4.53 8.93
CA THR A 67 1.19 -5.18 10.04
C THR A 67 2.18 -5.82 11.00
N ASP A 68 1.67 -6.27 12.13
CA ASP A 68 2.46 -7.01 13.12
C ASP A 68 2.57 -8.51 12.79
N GLY A 69 2.09 -8.92 11.61
CA GLY A 69 2.10 -10.32 11.20
C GLY A 69 0.83 -11.09 11.56
N THR A 70 -0.14 -10.43 12.15
CA THR A 70 -1.41 -11.08 12.49
C THR A 70 -2.08 -11.66 11.23
N TYR A 71 -2.59 -12.89 11.36
CA TYR A 71 -3.21 -13.59 10.25
C TYR A 71 -4.32 -12.75 9.62
N ASN A 72 -4.36 -12.69 8.30
CA ASN A 72 -5.32 -11.92 7.50
C ASN A 72 -5.26 -10.41 7.67
N ALA A 73 -4.36 -9.87 8.49
CA ALA A 73 -4.31 -8.42 8.72
C ALA A 73 -4.06 -7.65 7.42
N CYS A 74 -3.12 -8.10 6.60
CA CYS A 74 -2.83 -7.43 5.32
C CYS A 74 -4.03 -7.45 4.38
N SER A 75 -4.67 -8.61 4.20
CA SER A 75 -5.82 -8.70 3.30
C SER A 75 -7.00 -7.89 3.80
N MET A 76 -7.20 -7.80 5.11
CA MET A 76 -8.23 -6.94 5.69
C MET A 76 -7.97 -5.48 5.39
N LEU A 77 -6.72 -5.04 5.47
CA LEU A 77 -6.35 -3.67 5.14
C LEU A 77 -6.51 -3.38 3.65
N TYR A 78 -6.07 -4.28 2.78
CA TYR A 78 -6.28 -4.11 1.34
C TYR A 78 -7.77 -4.02 1.01
N GLY A 79 -8.58 -4.89 1.61
CA GLY A 79 -10.03 -4.85 1.40
C GLY A 79 -10.66 -3.55 1.89
N ALA A 80 -10.22 -3.05 3.02
CA ALA A 80 -10.70 -1.77 3.54
C ALA A 80 -10.34 -0.61 2.61
N CYS A 81 -9.12 -0.61 2.08
CA CYS A 81 -8.69 0.40 1.12
C CYS A 81 -9.55 0.39 -0.14
N VAL A 82 -9.94 -0.79 -0.60
CA VAL A 82 -10.86 -0.94 -1.74
C VAL A 82 -12.21 -0.30 -1.44
N ARG A 83 -12.78 -0.59 -0.28
CA ARG A 83 -14.08 -0.04 0.11
C ARG A 83 -14.03 1.49 0.18
N VAL A 84 -12.99 2.05 0.77
CA VAL A 84 -12.83 3.50 0.85
C VAL A 84 -12.61 4.09 -0.54
N GLY A 85 -11.77 3.47 -1.35
CA GLY A 85 -11.52 3.93 -2.72
C GLY A 85 -12.78 3.94 -3.58
N LYS A 86 -13.60 2.92 -3.47
CA LYS A 86 -14.91 2.88 -4.15
C LYS A 86 -15.81 4.02 -3.68
N ALA A 87 -15.86 4.25 -2.38
CA ALA A 87 -16.68 5.31 -1.81
C ALA A 87 -16.23 6.69 -2.28
N MET A 88 -14.93 6.86 -2.54
CA MET A 88 -14.37 8.11 -3.03
C MET A 88 -14.51 8.28 -4.55
N GLY A 89 -15.02 7.27 -5.24
CA GLY A 89 -15.26 7.35 -6.68
C GLY A 89 -14.09 6.96 -7.57
N TYR A 90 -13.05 6.35 -7.03
CA TYR A 90 -11.94 5.88 -7.86
C TYR A 90 -12.39 4.73 -8.76
N LYS A 91 -11.86 4.70 -9.98
CA LYS A 91 -12.19 3.65 -10.96
C LYS A 91 -11.28 2.44 -10.82
N ARG A 92 -10.07 2.64 -10.32
CA ARG A 92 -9.13 1.54 -10.07
C ARG A 92 -8.26 1.85 -8.88
N ILE A 93 -7.73 0.79 -8.31
CA ILE A 93 -6.83 0.86 -7.17
C ILE A 93 -5.63 -0.01 -7.50
N ILE A 94 -4.42 0.54 -7.37
CA ILE A 94 -3.20 -0.19 -7.66
C ILE A 94 -2.34 -0.30 -6.42
N THR A 95 -1.52 -1.34 -6.40
CA THR A 95 -0.51 -1.53 -5.37
C THR A 95 0.63 -2.34 -5.95
N TYR A 96 1.77 -2.33 -5.27
CA TYR A 96 2.97 -3.04 -5.71
C TYR A 96 3.47 -3.93 -4.60
N THR A 97 3.94 -5.12 -4.99
CA THR A 97 4.69 -6.02 -4.09
C THR A 97 6.04 -6.28 -4.72
N LEU A 98 7.02 -6.67 -3.92
CA LEU A 98 8.31 -7.07 -4.46
C LEU A 98 8.14 -8.35 -5.28
N GLU A 99 8.95 -8.53 -6.33
CA GLU A 99 8.86 -9.70 -7.20
C GLU A 99 9.02 -11.00 -6.41
N SER A 100 9.84 -10.99 -5.38
CA SER A 100 10.07 -12.15 -4.51
C SER A 100 8.89 -12.48 -3.59
N GLU A 101 7.94 -11.55 -3.43
CA GLU A 101 6.79 -11.77 -2.57
C GLU A 101 5.69 -12.53 -3.31
N HIS A 102 4.97 -13.39 -2.58
CA HIS A 102 3.92 -14.21 -3.18
C HIS A 102 2.65 -13.45 -3.58
N GLY A 103 2.39 -12.32 -2.93
CA GLY A 103 1.18 -11.54 -3.21
C GLY A 103 -0.10 -12.20 -2.71
N SER A 104 -0.02 -13.10 -1.76
CA SER A 104 -1.21 -13.81 -1.26
C SER A 104 -2.25 -12.88 -0.66
N SER A 105 -1.82 -11.84 0.04
CA SER A 105 -2.74 -10.88 0.66
C SER A 105 -3.49 -10.05 -0.37
N VAL A 106 -2.82 -9.61 -1.43
CA VAL A 106 -3.47 -8.83 -2.49
C VAL A 106 -4.42 -9.71 -3.30
N LYS A 107 -4.05 -10.98 -3.55
CA LYS A 107 -4.95 -11.94 -4.21
C LYS A 107 -6.18 -12.19 -3.37
N ALA A 108 -6.02 -12.35 -2.05
CA ALA A 108 -7.13 -12.56 -1.14
C ALA A 108 -8.09 -11.37 -1.12
N ALA A 109 -7.62 -10.17 -1.42
CA ALA A 109 -8.44 -8.97 -1.54
C ALA A 109 -8.97 -8.76 -2.96
N ASN A 110 -8.82 -9.75 -3.84
CA ASN A 110 -9.32 -9.77 -5.23
C ASN A 110 -8.60 -8.82 -6.19
N PHE A 111 -7.38 -8.47 -5.88
CA PHE A 111 -6.52 -7.77 -6.83
C PHE A 111 -6.01 -8.75 -7.89
N LYS A 112 -5.83 -8.26 -9.10
CA LYS A 112 -5.31 -9.04 -10.22
C LYS A 112 -3.90 -8.62 -10.55
N TYR A 113 -3.07 -9.58 -10.90
CA TYR A 113 -1.72 -9.31 -11.35
C TYR A 113 -1.75 -8.51 -12.66
N ASP A 114 -0.96 -7.42 -12.72
CA ASP A 114 -0.97 -6.49 -13.84
C ASP A 114 0.44 -6.21 -14.39
N GLY A 115 1.36 -7.13 -14.19
CA GLY A 115 2.69 -7.06 -14.80
C GLY A 115 3.79 -6.64 -13.83
N ILE A 116 4.98 -6.59 -14.38
CA ILE A 116 6.20 -6.22 -13.67
C ILE A 116 6.44 -4.72 -13.88
N ALA A 117 6.86 -4.03 -12.84
CA ALA A 117 7.13 -2.59 -12.90
C ALA A 117 8.31 -2.22 -12.02
N GLY A 118 8.99 -1.15 -12.37
CA GLY A 118 10.06 -0.60 -11.56
C GLY A 118 11.34 -1.40 -11.57
N GLY A 119 12.08 -1.36 -10.49
CA GLY A 119 13.33 -2.08 -10.34
C GLY A 119 14.53 -1.46 -11.05
N LEU A 120 14.30 -0.44 -11.88
CA LEU A 120 15.39 0.25 -12.54
C LEU A 120 16.11 1.17 -11.57
N VAL A 121 17.43 1.07 -11.56
CA VAL A 121 18.26 2.00 -10.82
C VAL A 121 18.36 3.27 -11.64
N TRP A 122 17.79 4.36 -11.14
CA TRP A 122 17.92 5.64 -11.81
C TRP A 122 19.38 6.10 -11.73
N SER A 123 19.98 6.36 -12.86
CA SER A 123 21.33 6.86 -12.94
C SER A 123 21.44 8.35 -12.62
N GLY A 124 20.37 8.98 -12.18
CA GLY A 124 20.30 10.42 -11.97
C GLY A 124 20.20 10.84 -10.51
N LYS A 125 19.86 12.10 -10.32
CA LYS A 125 19.87 12.80 -9.04
C LYS A 125 18.89 12.26 -7.99
N ARG A 126 17.99 11.35 -8.37
CA ARG A 126 16.93 10.85 -7.48
C ARG A 126 17.13 9.41 -7.03
N ARG A 127 18.34 8.92 -7.18
CA ARG A 127 18.65 7.60 -6.71
C ARG A 127 18.45 7.53 -5.19
N ASN A 128 17.64 6.58 -4.77
CA ASN A 128 17.42 6.35 -3.35
C ASN A 128 17.95 4.96 -3.01
N ASP A 129 19.10 4.93 -2.36
CA ASP A 129 19.77 3.67 -2.00
C ASP A 129 19.03 2.89 -0.91
N ALA A 130 18.08 3.52 -0.23
CA ALA A 130 17.26 2.85 0.77
C ALA A 130 16.16 1.98 0.16
N LEU A 131 15.85 2.17 -1.13
CA LEU A 131 14.81 1.38 -1.80
C LEU A 131 15.43 0.14 -2.45
N PRO A 132 14.72 -1.00 -2.41
CA PRO A 132 15.22 -2.19 -3.10
C PRO A 132 15.28 -1.97 -4.60
N ALA A 133 16.34 -2.49 -5.22
CA ALA A 133 16.49 -2.46 -6.67
C ALA A 133 15.67 -3.56 -7.35
N GLU A 134 15.01 -4.42 -6.57
CA GLU A 134 14.21 -5.52 -7.07
C GLU A 134 13.01 -5.02 -7.88
N MET A 135 12.69 -5.73 -8.96
CA MET A 135 11.49 -5.47 -9.74
C MET A 135 10.25 -5.69 -8.86
N LYS A 136 9.19 -5.01 -9.21
CA LYS A 136 7.94 -5.07 -8.47
C LYS A 136 6.83 -5.64 -9.33
N LYS A 137 5.93 -6.37 -8.69
CA LYS A 137 4.68 -6.82 -9.30
C LYS A 137 3.63 -5.76 -9.06
N ARG A 138 2.97 -5.32 -10.12
CA ARG A 138 1.84 -4.40 -10.01
C ARG A 138 0.55 -5.21 -9.93
N TRP A 139 -0.31 -4.82 -9.02
CA TRP A 139 -1.62 -5.43 -8.80
C TRP A 139 -2.69 -4.38 -8.97
N VAL A 140 -3.81 -4.74 -9.55
CA VAL A 140 -4.89 -3.81 -9.83
C VAL A 140 -6.23 -4.38 -9.37
N PHE A 141 -7.07 -3.50 -8.84
CA PHE A 141 -8.46 -3.77 -8.54
C PHE A 141 -9.31 -2.77 -9.31
N TYR A 142 -10.21 -3.26 -10.15
CA TYR A 142 -11.10 -2.38 -10.91
C TYR A 142 -12.39 -2.18 -10.14
N CYS A 143 -12.70 -0.94 -9.83
CA CYS A 143 -13.95 -0.56 -9.17
C CYS A 143 -15.04 -0.41 -10.24
N LYS A 144 -16.21 -0.90 -9.95
CA LYS A 144 -17.35 -0.78 -10.88
C LYS A 144 -18.38 0.19 -10.35
#